data_16c12fb73e30f5aa2ca1baa9c6ea1887
#
_entry.id   16c12fb73e30f5aa2ca1baa9c6ea1887
#
_cell.length_a   1.000
_cell.length_b   1.000
_cell.length_c   1.000
_cell.angle_alpha   90.00
_cell.angle_beta   90.00
_cell.angle_gamma   90.00
#
_symmetry.space_group_name_H-M   'P 1'
#
loop_
_entity.id
_entity.type
_entity.pdbx_description
1 polymer ?
#
loop_
_entity_poly.entity_id
_entity_poly.type
_entity_poly.pdbx_seq_one_letter_code
_entity_poly.pdbx_strand_id
1 'polypeptide(L)'
;MTLSGRNASGGGTPETARTARAGLDVGGVPGPEPSGLSVLANRKFLSLWLAQASTQIGGNMVIYGLTIVVYGLTGSNSAVSLLILTFLVPAVLFSTVAGVYVDRIDLRLILVSTNLLRGAAFLAMVLVSHQLLLVYVLNVLVSTVTTFFAPAEAAMIPFLVERDRLLQANGLFTFTLNASFAVGFALLGPLIVNLAGAPALLLLVAILYFVAAGLCLTLPSTHAEVPAGEGALGGAERALATLAAQLREGLVYIRSNPRIFWSLTYLAVTASLIGVLGALGPGFATTALGLREQDFVVVVLPLGAGIVMGILVLNSYGRYLPRRKVIEGGLLVLSLMLLILSLAGPLSRFLEENARRQTVANLGGLVSLLSIVVVLAFIAGGAYAFIAIPAQTRLQEELPEEVRGRVFGVLNMLVSIASFLPIVIVGPVADLVGTPAVLVAAAVLVGAVGVGSILVVAPEYPAAAIPGPGGHVDAVAVTIGPRVLDELGIAPDAFQRPSLPGPAEGEANAPVRDPDASRGAGQP
;
A
#
# COMPACT_ATOMS: atom_id res chain seq x y z
N MET A 1 82.67 31.04 -15.00
CA MET A 1 83.60 31.13 -13.88
C MET A 1 83.00 30.25 -12.82
N THR A 2 83.51 29.07 -12.71
CA THR A 2 84.21 28.39 -11.60
C THR A 2 83.31 27.95 -10.46
N LEU A 3 83.14 26.73 -10.32
CA LEU A 3 83.80 25.56 -9.67
C LEU A 3 82.97 25.16 -8.46
N SER A 4 82.44 23.97 -8.43
CA SER A 4 83.07 22.74 -7.94
C SER A 4 82.84 22.50 -6.43
N GLY A 5 82.36 21.31 -6.12
CA GLY A 5 82.49 20.73 -4.79
C GLY A 5 81.56 19.56 -4.50
N ARG A 6 82.04 18.38 -4.87
CA ARG A 6 81.60 17.05 -4.37
C ARG A 6 81.55 17.00 -2.86
N ASN A 7 80.58 16.29 -2.27
CA ASN A 7 80.93 15.02 -1.63
C ASN A 7 79.70 14.21 -1.24
N ALA A 8 79.85 12.93 -1.42
CA ALA A 8 78.96 11.87 -1.11
C ALA A 8 78.97 11.46 0.36
N SER A 9 77.87 10.92 0.86
CA SER A 9 77.74 9.69 1.68
C SER A 9 76.33 9.64 2.23
N GLY A 10 75.55 8.67 1.86
CA GLY A 10 75.45 7.46 2.62
C GLY A 10 74.16 7.38 3.36
N GLY A 11 73.26 6.56 2.87
CA GLY A 11 72.62 5.58 3.71
C GLY A 11 71.21 5.83 4.28
N GLY A 12 70.33 5.00 3.92
CA GLY A 12 69.24 4.62 4.81
C GLY A 12 67.82 5.15 4.42
N THR A 13 67.17 4.43 3.59
CA THR A 13 65.74 4.53 3.36
C THR A 13 64.96 4.16 4.63
N PRO A 14 64.01 5.01 5.09
CA PRO A 14 63.06 4.59 6.11
C PRO A 14 61.76 4.13 5.43
N GLU A 15 61.79 2.99 4.77
CA GLU A 15 60.59 2.37 4.18
C GLU A 15 59.91 1.37 5.12
N THR A 16 60.44 1.16 6.31
CA THR A 16 59.95 0.19 7.29
C THR A 16 59.11 0.80 8.42
N ALA A 17 58.84 2.09 8.41
CA ALA A 17 58.03 2.74 9.44
C ALA A 17 56.56 3.08 9.02
N ARG A 18 56.14 2.72 7.80
CA ARG A 18 54.79 2.95 7.31
C ARG A 18 53.85 1.73 7.34
N THR A 19 54.34 0.54 7.59
CA THR A 19 53.51 -0.69 7.60
C THR A 19 53.02 -1.14 8.99
N ALA A 20 53.28 -0.39 10.05
CA ALA A 20 52.86 -0.74 11.40
C ALA A 20 51.68 0.12 11.95
N ARG A 21 50.98 0.88 11.09
CA ARG A 21 49.77 1.64 11.50
C ARG A 21 48.50 1.35 10.71
N ALA A 22 48.49 0.26 9.93
CA ALA A 22 47.29 -0.21 9.24
C ALA A 22 46.69 -1.41 9.99
N GLY A 23 46.13 -1.19 11.14
CA GLY A 23 45.51 -2.27 11.87
C GLY A 23 45.02 -1.83 13.24
N LEU A 24 43.92 -1.15 13.28
CA LEU A 24 42.92 -1.06 14.35
C LEU A 24 41.97 0.08 14.00
N ASP A 25 41.27 -0.07 12.88
CA ASP A 25 40.01 0.63 12.70
C ASP A 25 38.99 -0.10 13.59
N VAL A 26 38.98 0.26 14.85
CA VAL A 26 37.97 -0.14 15.82
C VAL A 26 36.66 0.43 15.28
N GLY A 27 35.81 -0.46 14.76
CA GLY A 27 34.51 -0.14 14.21
C GLY A 27 33.83 0.97 15.00
N GLY A 28 33.71 2.10 14.34
CA GLY A 28 32.97 3.23 14.89
C GLY A 28 31.60 2.74 15.28
N VAL A 29 31.23 2.94 16.54
CA VAL A 29 29.86 2.74 17.05
C VAL A 29 28.94 3.40 16.02
N PRO A 30 27.96 2.71 15.41
CA PRO A 30 27.03 3.34 14.51
C PRO A 30 26.43 4.52 15.25
N GLY A 31 26.63 5.74 14.74
CA GLY A 31 25.98 6.94 15.30
C GLY A 31 24.47 6.68 15.34
N PRO A 32 23.73 7.35 16.23
CA PRO A 32 22.28 7.17 16.33
C PRO A 32 21.69 7.25 14.94
N GLU A 33 20.93 6.20 14.54
CA GLU A 33 20.27 6.16 13.24
C GLU A 33 19.51 7.48 13.04
N PRO A 34 19.72 8.19 11.92
CA PRO A 34 19.07 9.47 11.70
C PRO A 34 17.56 9.24 11.75
N SER A 35 16.89 9.96 12.65
CA SER A 35 15.43 9.88 12.79
C SER A 35 14.78 10.00 11.43
N GLY A 36 13.71 9.21 11.14
CA GLY A 36 13.00 9.23 9.85
C GLY A 36 12.53 10.62 9.40
N LEU A 37 12.54 11.59 10.30
CA LEU A 37 12.23 13.01 10.05
C LEU A 37 13.44 13.84 9.56
N SER A 38 14.65 13.29 9.56
CA SER A 38 15.85 14.01 9.11
C SER A 38 15.80 14.41 7.63
N VAL A 39 15.02 13.67 6.81
CA VAL A 39 14.82 13.97 5.38
C VAL A 39 14.02 15.27 5.19
N LEU A 40 13.14 15.64 6.12
CA LEU A 40 12.35 16.87 6.10
C LEU A 40 13.20 18.14 6.29
N ALA A 41 14.45 18.03 6.76
CA ALA A 41 15.38 19.16 6.82
C ALA A 41 15.74 19.69 5.42
N ASN A 42 15.63 18.86 4.38
CA ASN A 42 15.78 19.29 2.99
C ASN A 42 14.54 20.07 2.54
N ARG A 43 14.68 21.39 2.35
CA ARG A 43 13.57 22.28 1.97
C ARG A 43 12.88 21.88 0.64
N LYS A 44 13.64 21.39 -0.33
CA LYS A 44 13.08 20.96 -1.63
C LYS A 44 12.26 19.68 -1.48
N PHE A 45 12.77 18.73 -0.70
CA PHE A 45 12.02 17.52 -0.37
C PHE A 45 10.78 17.84 0.47
N LEU A 46 10.90 18.73 1.44
CA LEU A 46 9.76 19.21 2.24
C LEU A 46 8.68 19.84 1.34
N SER A 47 9.05 20.66 0.35
CA SER A 47 8.09 21.24 -0.60
C SER A 47 7.37 20.16 -1.41
N LEU A 48 8.09 19.14 -1.91
CA LEU A 48 7.49 18.00 -2.64
C LEU A 48 6.54 17.21 -1.72
N TRP A 49 6.97 16.92 -0.50
CA TRP A 49 6.17 16.17 0.47
C TRP A 49 4.90 16.94 0.89
N LEU A 50 4.99 18.24 1.13
CA LEU A 50 3.82 19.08 1.43
C LEU A 50 2.87 19.17 0.24
N ALA A 51 3.40 19.24 -0.99
CA ALA A 51 2.58 19.19 -2.20
C ALA A 51 1.83 17.86 -2.29
N GLN A 52 2.50 16.73 -2.05
CA GLN A 52 1.87 15.42 -1.99
C GLN A 52 0.79 15.36 -0.89
N ALA A 53 1.11 15.77 0.32
CA ALA A 53 0.15 15.75 1.43
C ALA A 53 -1.11 16.57 1.09
N SER A 54 -0.94 17.78 0.52
CA SER A 54 -2.05 18.63 0.10
C SER A 54 -2.92 17.95 -0.98
N THR A 55 -2.30 17.36 -2.00
CA THR A 55 -3.03 16.72 -3.11
C THR A 55 -3.67 15.40 -2.69
N GLN A 56 -3.04 14.61 -1.82
CA GLN A 56 -3.59 13.36 -1.32
C GLN A 56 -4.77 13.60 -0.37
N ILE A 57 -4.66 14.56 0.54
CA ILE A 57 -5.77 14.97 1.41
C ILE A 57 -6.92 15.51 0.55
N GLY A 58 -6.63 16.45 -0.37
CA GLY A 58 -7.63 17.01 -1.27
C GLY A 58 -8.32 15.96 -2.14
N GLY A 59 -7.56 15.04 -2.75
CA GLY A 59 -8.09 13.95 -3.56
C GLY A 59 -9.02 13.03 -2.79
N ASN A 60 -8.66 12.67 -1.56
CA ASN A 60 -9.53 11.86 -0.69
C ASN A 60 -10.79 12.62 -0.23
N MET A 61 -10.70 13.93 0.03
CA MET A 61 -11.87 14.78 0.31
C MET A 61 -12.84 14.80 -0.88
N VAL A 62 -12.32 14.90 -2.11
CA VAL A 62 -13.13 14.93 -3.35
C VAL A 62 -13.94 13.66 -3.53
N ILE A 63 -13.37 12.49 -3.23
CA ILE A 63 -14.11 11.22 -3.32
C ILE A 63 -15.39 11.30 -2.47
N TYR A 64 -15.31 11.80 -1.24
CA TYR A 64 -16.47 12.00 -0.38
C TYR A 64 -17.40 13.07 -0.96
N GLY A 65 -16.89 14.27 -1.27
CA GLY A 65 -17.70 15.41 -1.71
C GLY A 65 -18.46 15.15 -3.01
N LEU A 66 -17.80 14.58 -4.03
CA LEU A 66 -18.46 14.27 -5.31
C LEU A 66 -19.48 13.13 -5.17
N THR A 67 -19.23 12.16 -4.30
CA THR A 67 -20.22 11.10 -4.00
C THR A 67 -21.51 11.70 -3.46
N ILE A 68 -21.43 12.67 -2.53
CA ILE A 68 -22.60 13.38 -2.00
C ILE A 68 -23.29 14.22 -3.09
N VAL A 69 -22.53 14.98 -3.90
CA VAL A 69 -23.08 15.78 -5.00
C VAL A 69 -23.84 14.90 -5.98
N VAL A 70 -23.23 13.83 -6.46
CA VAL A 70 -23.85 12.96 -7.48
C VAL A 70 -25.07 12.24 -6.92
N TYR A 71 -24.99 11.72 -5.70
CA TYR A 71 -26.15 11.07 -5.08
C TYR A 71 -27.28 12.07 -4.80
N GLY A 72 -26.96 13.25 -4.28
CA GLY A 72 -27.95 14.31 -4.02
C GLY A 72 -28.67 14.79 -5.29
N LEU A 73 -27.99 14.79 -6.46
CA LEU A 73 -28.61 15.15 -7.74
C LEU A 73 -29.48 14.04 -8.34
N THR A 74 -29.16 12.77 -8.08
CA THR A 74 -29.73 11.64 -8.81
C THR A 74 -30.55 10.67 -7.95
N GLY A 75 -30.27 10.61 -6.65
CA GLY A 75 -30.79 9.56 -5.76
C GLY A 75 -30.36 8.14 -6.14
N SER A 76 -29.31 7.97 -6.97
CA SER A 76 -28.93 6.69 -7.58
C SER A 76 -27.54 6.26 -7.19
N ASN A 77 -27.43 5.02 -6.69
CA ASN A 77 -26.14 4.37 -6.42
C ASN A 77 -25.39 4.04 -7.73
N SER A 78 -26.14 3.79 -8.84
CA SER A 78 -25.56 3.61 -10.19
C SER A 78 -24.79 4.85 -10.65
N ALA A 79 -25.34 6.05 -10.41
CA ALA A 79 -24.68 7.30 -10.74
C ALA A 79 -23.38 7.49 -9.93
N VAL A 80 -23.40 7.13 -8.65
CA VAL A 80 -22.18 7.16 -7.81
C VAL A 80 -21.15 6.11 -8.27
N SER A 81 -21.60 4.91 -8.61
CA SER A 81 -20.70 3.90 -9.19
C SER A 81 -20.08 4.39 -10.49
N LEU A 82 -20.85 5.04 -11.36
CA LEU A 82 -20.32 5.65 -12.59
C LEU A 82 -19.31 6.77 -12.29
N LEU A 83 -19.52 7.58 -11.26
CA LEU A 83 -18.55 8.57 -10.81
C LEU A 83 -17.20 7.92 -10.46
N ILE A 84 -17.20 6.84 -9.67
CA ILE A 84 -15.98 6.10 -9.32
C ILE A 84 -15.33 5.53 -10.58
N LEU A 85 -16.12 5.04 -11.54
CA LEU A 85 -15.64 4.54 -12.83
C LEU A 85 -14.96 5.64 -13.66
N THR A 86 -15.53 6.83 -13.72
CA THR A 86 -14.92 7.98 -14.45
C THR A 86 -13.57 8.40 -13.88
N PHE A 87 -13.28 8.05 -12.62
CA PHE A 87 -11.95 8.23 -12.03
C PHE A 87 -11.04 7.02 -12.32
N LEU A 88 -11.54 5.81 -12.16
CA LEU A 88 -10.71 4.60 -12.18
C LEU A 88 -10.33 4.16 -13.60
N VAL A 89 -11.24 4.26 -14.57
CA VAL A 89 -10.99 3.83 -15.97
C VAL A 89 -9.85 4.62 -16.62
N PRO A 90 -9.83 5.97 -16.60
CA PRO A 90 -8.72 6.73 -17.17
C PRO A 90 -7.40 6.44 -16.46
N ALA A 91 -7.42 6.25 -15.12
CA ALA A 91 -6.23 5.92 -14.36
C ALA A 91 -5.57 4.62 -14.84
N VAL A 92 -6.36 3.59 -15.13
CA VAL A 92 -5.85 2.31 -15.66
C VAL A 92 -5.39 2.46 -17.11
N LEU A 93 -6.20 3.08 -17.97
CA LEU A 93 -5.90 3.17 -19.41
C LEU A 93 -4.67 4.01 -19.71
N PHE A 94 -4.51 5.13 -19.01
CA PHE A 94 -3.44 6.09 -19.29
C PHE A 94 -2.17 5.91 -18.45
N SER A 95 -2.17 5.05 -17.42
CA SER A 95 -1.02 4.86 -16.52
C SER A 95 0.26 4.46 -17.27
N THR A 96 0.15 3.52 -18.21
CA THR A 96 1.30 3.03 -19.01
C THR A 96 1.83 4.11 -19.96
N VAL A 97 0.91 4.84 -20.59
CA VAL A 97 1.25 5.93 -21.49
C VAL A 97 1.93 7.07 -20.73
N ALA A 98 1.40 7.41 -19.55
CA ALA A 98 1.94 8.46 -18.70
C ALA A 98 3.40 8.22 -18.32
N GLY A 99 3.77 6.97 -17.97
CA GLY A 99 5.16 6.61 -17.66
C GLY A 99 6.12 6.97 -18.79
N VAL A 100 5.79 6.61 -20.04
CA VAL A 100 6.63 6.91 -21.21
C VAL A 100 6.80 8.41 -21.45
N TYR A 101 5.75 9.21 -21.20
CA TYR A 101 5.82 10.66 -21.38
C TYR A 101 6.58 11.36 -20.26
N VAL A 102 6.45 10.86 -19.02
CA VAL A 102 7.14 11.43 -17.85
C VAL A 102 8.66 11.37 -18.00
N ASP A 103 9.19 10.31 -18.61
CA ASP A 103 10.63 10.16 -18.85
C ASP A 103 11.19 11.16 -19.88
N ARG A 104 10.32 11.84 -20.65
CA ARG A 104 10.70 12.76 -21.75
C ARG A 104 10.48 14.23 -21.44
N ILE A 105 9.82 14.57 -20.37
CA ILE A 105 9.42 15.94 -20.03
C ILE A 105 10.03 16.32 -18.67
N ASP A 106 10.35 17.60 -18.50
CA ASP A 106 10.79 18.13 -17.19
C ASP A 106 9.77 17.77 -16.09
N LEU A 107 10.22 17.02 -15.08
CA LEU A 107 9.38 16.55 -13.98
C LEU A 107 8.72 17.70 -13.23
N ARG A 108 9.43 18.81 -13.02
CA ARG A 108 8.87 20.02 -12.41
C ARG A 108 7.71 20.57 -13.23
N LEU A 109 7.85 20.63 -14.55
CA LEU A 109 6.78 21.13 -15.44
C LEU A 109 5.54 20.23 -15.35
N ILE A 110 5.73 18.90 -15.31
CA ILE A 110 4.62 17.94 -15.14
C ILE A 110 3.94 18.15 -13.80
N LEU A 111 4.69 18.22 -12.70
CA LEU A 111 4.16 18.40 -11.36
C LEU A 111 3.37 19.70 -11.20
N VAL A 112 3.88 20.80 -11.77
CA VAL A 112 3.19 22.10 -11.72
C VAL A 112 1.96 22.11 -12.60
N SER A 113 2.08 21.72 -13.88
CA SER A 113 0.96 21.76 -14.83
C SER A 113 -0.19 20.84 -14.43
N THR A 114 0.11 19.63 -13.96
CA THR A 114 -0.91 18.69 -13.50
C THR A 114 -1.65 19.21 -12.26
N ASN A 115 -0.96 19.84 -11.32
CA ASN A 115 -1.60 20.45 -10.15
C ASN A 115 -2.48 21.66 -10.54
N LEU A 116 -1.99 22.52 -11.46
CA LEU A 116 -2.79 23.65 -11.95
C LEU A 116 -4.05 23.19 -12.68
N LEU A 117 -3.92 22.19 -13.57
CA LEU A 117 -5.05 21.66 -14.32
C LEU A 117 -6.09 21.03 -13.40
N ARG A 118 -5.66 20.25 -12.40
CA ARG A 118 -6.56 19.65 -11.40
C ARG A 118 -7.23 20.72 -10.54
N GLY A 119 -6.46 21.71 -10.06
CA GLY A 119 -7.00 22.84 -9.31
C GLY A 119 -8.05 23.62 -10.10
N ALA A 120 -7.77 23.90 -11.38
CA ALA A 120 -8.72 24.58 -12.29
C ALA A 120 -9.98 23.72 -12.55
N ALA A 121 -9.82 22.39 -12.72
CA ALA A 121 -10.95 21.48 -12.90
C ALA A 121 -11.85 21.42 -11.65
N PHE A 122 -11.30 21.38 -10.45
CA PHE A 122 -12.10 21.44 -9.21
C PHE A 122 -12.77 22.79 -9.02
N LEU A 123 -12.10 23.89 -9.38
CA LEU A 123 -12.72 25.20 -9.37
C LEU A 123 -13.87 25.29 -10.38
N ALA A 124 -13.71 24.72 -11.59
CA ALA A 124 -14.79 24.61 -12.56
C ALA A 124 -15.95 23.76 -12.03
N MET A 125 -15.68 22.65 -11.33
CA MET A 125 -16.72 21.81 -10.71
C MET A 125 -17.56 22.59 -9.69
N VAL A 126 -17.02 23.59 -8.98
CA VAL A 126 -17.80 24.44 -8.08
C VAL A 126 -18.92 25.14 -8.85
N LEU A 127 -18.63 25.63 -10.07
CA LEU A 127 -19.58 26.38 -10.90
C LEU A 127 -20.64 25.47 -11.56
N VAL A 128 -20.25 24.21 -11.88
CA VAL A 128 -21.11 23.27 -12.61
C VAL A 128 -21.56 22.08 -11.77
N SER A 129 -21.47 22.19 -10.44
CA SER A 129 -21.78 21.09 -9.51
C SER A 129 -23.20 20.52 -9.65
N HIS A 130 -24.15 21.30 -10.21
CA HIS A 130 -25.52 20.90 -10.51
C HIS A 130 -25.70 20.22 -11.89
N GLN A 131 -24.61 20.12 -12.71
CA GLN A 131 -24.65 19.51 -14.04
C GLN A 131 -23.89 18.20 -14.05
N LEU A 132 -24.59 17.09 -13.83
CA LEU A 132 -24.02 15.75 -13.67
C LEU A 132 -23.01 15.37 -14.76
N LEU A 133 -23.36 15.63 -16.04
CA LEU A 133 -22.48 15.30 -17.17
C LEU A 133 -21.13 16.04 -17.08
N LEU A 134 -21.16 17.34 -16.74
CA LEU A 134 -19.93 18.13 -16.64
C LEU A 134 -19.08 17.69 -15.45
N VAL A 135 -19.70 17.30 -14.34
CA VAL A 135 -18.98 16.70 -13.20
C VAL A 135 -18.24 15.44 -13.63
N TYR A 136 -18.87 14.53 -14.38
CA TYR A 136 -18.22 13.33 -14.89
C TYR A 136 -17.08 13.66 -15.87
N VAL A 137 -17.30 14.57 -16.82
CA VAL A 137 -16.26 14.97 -17.79
C VAL A 137 -15.05 15.58 -17.08
N LEU A 138 -15.27 16.48 -16.13
CA LEU A 138 -14.19 17.07 -15.35
C LEU A 138 -13.49 16.03 -14.47
N ASN A 139 -14.22 15.05 -13.93
CA ASN A 139 -13.61 13.96 -13.16
C ASN A 139 -12.73 13.05 -14.03
N VAL A 140 -13.15 12.74 -15.27
CA VAL A 140 -12.30 12.05 -16.27
C VAL A 140 -11.03 12.84 -16.55
N LEU A 141 -11.16 14.18 -16.73
CA LEU A 141 -10.00 15.05 -16.95
C LEU A 141 -9.04 15.01 -15.75
N VAL A 142 -9.56 15.18 -14.53
CA VAL A 142 -8.77 15.11 -13.28
C VAL A 142 -8.05 13.77 -13.17
N SER A 143 -8.75 12.66 -13.43
CA SER A 143 -8.17 11.32 -13.39
C SER A 143 -7.06 11.16 -14.42
N THR A 144 -7.30 11.53 -15.68
CA THR A 144 -6.31 11.47 -16.75
C THR A 144 -5.05 12.26 -16.39
N VAL A 145 -5.21 13.49 -15.89
CA VAL A 145 -4.08 14.33 -15.46
C VAL A 145 -3.34 13.73 -14.27
N THR A 146 -4.05 13.09 -13.35
CA THR A 146 -3.47 12.43 -12.16
C THR A 146 -2.54 11.29 -12.54
N THR A 147 -2.77 10.59 -13.65
CA THR A 147 -1.89 9.49 -14.09
C THR A 147 -0.48 9.94 -14.44
N PHE A 148 -0.29 11.20 -14.85
CA PHE A 148 1.04 11.77 -15.12
C PHE A 148 1.73 12.28 -13.85
N PHE A 149 0.95 12.66 -12.83
CA PHE A 149 1.51 13.20 -11.59
C PHE A 149 2.28 12.15 -10.79
N ALA A 150 1.69 10.98 -10.56
CA ALA A 150 2.26 9.95 -9.67
C ALA A 150 3.65 9.45 -10.12
N PRO A 151 3.90 9.07 -11.40
CA PRO A 151 5.23 8.69 -11.83
C PRO A 151 6.23 9.86 -11.83
N ALA A 152 5.79 11.09 -12.14
CA ALA A 152 6.65 12.27 -12.08
C ALA A 152 7.08 12.58 -10.63
N GLU A 153 6.18 12.43 -9.67
CA GLU A 153 6.46 12.58 -8.25
C GLU A 153 7.49 11.54 -7.77
N ALA A 154 7.25 10.26 -8.08
CA ALA A 154 8.16 9.18 -7.71
C ALA A 154 9.56 9.36 -8.34
N ALA A 155 9.63 9.79 -9.60
CA ALA A 155 10.88 10.08 -10.30
C ALA A 155 11.63 11.29 -9.71
N MET A 156 10.94 12.28 -9.14
CA MET A 156 11.55 13.47 -8.54
C MET A 156 12.27 13.16 -7.21
N ILE A 157 11.85 12.15 -6.45
CA ILE A 157 12.40 11.85 -5.11
C ILE A 157 13.92 11.62 -5.15
N PRO A 158 14.49 10.77 -6.05
CA PRO A 158 15.93 10.53 -6.11
C PRO A 158 16.77 11.78 -6.49
N PHE A 159 16.17 12.80 -7.12
CA PHE A 159 16.86 14.07 -7.41
C PHE A 159 16.97 14.98 -6.17
N LEU A 160 16.15 14.73 -5.16
CA LEU A 160 16.07 15.58 -3.97
C LEU A 160 16.73 14.94 -2.75
N VAL A 161 16.87 13.62 -2.71
CA VAL A 161 17.29 12.86 -1.54
C VAL A 161 18.47 11.97 -1.87
N GLU A 162 19.46 11.90 -0.99
CA GLU A 162 20.62 11.02 -1.09
C GLU A 162 20.18 9.52 -1.03
N ARG A 163 20.96 8.64 -1.68
CA ARG A 163 20.60 7.22 -1.83
C ARG A 163 20.37 6.49 -0.50
N ASP A 164 21.15 6.82 0.53
CA ASP A 164 21.06 6.25 1.88
C ASP A 164 19.76 6.64 2.62
N ARG A 165 19.11 7.74 2.20
CA ARG A 165 17.86 8.26 2.78
C ARG A 165 16.61 7.98 1.95
N LEU A 166 16.73 7.33 0.79
CA LEU A 166 15.58 7.02 -0.08
C LEU A 166 14.54 6.14 0.60
N LEU A 167 14.97 5.20 1.44
CA LEU A 167 14.04 4.34 2.20
C LEU A 167 13.17 5.18 3.17
N GLN A 168 13.78 6.14 3.86
CA GLN A 168 13.06 7.05 4.77
C GLN A 168 12.09 7.96 4.01
N ALA A 169 12.53 8.51 2.87
CA ALA A 169 11.70 9.33 1.99
C ALA A 169 10.47 8.56 1.51
N ASN A 170 10.66 7.38 0.92
CA ASN A 170 9.57 6.53 0.44
C ASN A 170 8.64 6.07 1.58
N GLY A 171 9.19 5.77 2.76
CA GLY A 171 8.40 5.46 3.96
C GLY A 171 7.48 6.61 4.34
N LEU A 172 7.98 7.86 4.35
CA LEU A 172 7.19 9.04 4.65
C LEU A 172 6.08 9.28 3.61
N PHE A 173 6.37 9.07 2.32
CA PHE A 173 5.38 9.14 1.24
C PHE A 173 4.28 8.10 1.40
N THR A 174 4.65 6.85 1.68
CA THR A 174 3.69 5.77 1.91
C THR A 174 2.83 6.03 3.16
N PHE A 175 3.43 6.53 4.24
CA PHE A 175 2.69 6.93 5.43
C PHE A 175 1.67 8.03 5.09
N THR A 176 2.09 9.05 4.32
CA THR A 176 1.22 10.16 3.91
C THR A 176 0.05 9.68 3.06
N LEU A 177 0.26 8.74 2.12
CA LEU A 177 -0.82 8.15 1.33
C LEU A 177 -1.92 7.54 2.22
N ASN A 178 -1.52 6.72 3.21
CA ASN A 178 -2.47 6.07 4.11
C ASN A 178 -3.12 7.06 5.09
N ALA A 179 -2.34 7.97 5.68
CA ALA A 179 -2.85 8.97 6.62
C ALA A 179 -3.82 9.94 5.93
N SER A 180 -3.55 10.31 4.68
CA SER A 180 -4.40 11.22 3.90
C SER A 180 -5.78 10.63 3.61
N PHE A 181 -5.92 9.32 3.53
CA PHE A 181 -7.24 8.69 3.42
C PHE A 181 -8.07 8.93 4.70
N ALA A 182 -7.50 8.67 5.87
CA ALA A 182 -8.19 8.89 7.13
C ALA A 182 -8.51 10.39 7.35
N VAL A 183 -7.55 11.28 7.06
CA VAL A 183 -7.73 12.73 7.24
C VAL A 183 -8.67 13.31 6.18
N GLY A 184 -8.49 12.98 4.91
CA GLY A 184 -9.26 13.57 3.80
C GLY A 184 -10.66 12.98 3.70
N PHE A 185 -10.77 11.64 3.53
CA PHE A 185 -12.04 10.99 3.28
C PHE A 185 -12.90 10.83 4.55
N ALA A 186 -12.29 10.37 5.67
CA ALA A 186 -13.07 10.06 6.86
C ALA A 186 -13.29 11.26 7.78
N LEU A 187 -12.42 12.28 7.78
CA LEU A 187 -12.51 13.41 8.70
C LEU A 187 -12.88 14.71 7.99
N LEU A 188 -11.98 15.26 7.14
CA LEU A 188 -12.17 16.61 6.55
C LEU A 188 -13.26 16.64 5.50
N GLY A 189 -13.43 15.58 4.69
CA GLY A 189 -14.49 15.51 3.69
C GLY A 189 -15.87 15.71 4.32
N PRO A 190 -16.28 14.82 5.24
CA PRO A 190 -17.54 14.97 5.97
C PRO A 190 -17.65 16.28 6.75
N LEU A 191 -16.59 16.69 7.44
CA LEU A 191 -16.59 17.91 8.25
C LEU A 191 -16.94 19.14 7.40
N ILE A 192 -16.24 19.32 6.28
CA ILE A 192 -16.44 20.50 5.41
C ILE A 192 -17.80 20.42 4.72
N VAL A 193 -18.24 19.26 4.24
CA VAL A 193 -19.56 19.11 3.62
C VAL A 193 -20.68 19.45 4.61
N ASN A 194 -20.58 19.01 5.87
CA ASN A 194 -21.59 19.31 6.89
C ASN A 194 -21.59 20.77 7.36
N LEU A 195 -20.41 21.42 7.43
CA LEU A 195 -20.29 22.80 7.89
C LEU A 195 -20.60 23.84 6.80
N ALA A 196 -20.18 23.58 5.56
CA ALA A 196 -20.17 24.58 4.50
C ALA A 196 -20.69 24.07 3.14
N GLY A 197 -21.05 22.79 3.05
CA GLY A 197 -21.56 22.15 1.83
C GLY A 197 -20.46 21.66 0.88
N ALA A 198 -20.89 20.87 -0.11
CA ALA A 198 -19.99 20.29 -1.11
C ALA A 198 -19.27 21.32 -1.99
N PRO A 199 -19.88 22.46 -2.39
CA PRO A 199 -19.16 23.51 -3.14
C PRO A 199 -17.97 24.09 -2.37
N ALA A 200 -18.09 24.28 -1.05
CA ALA A 200 -17.00 24.77 -0.21
C ALA A 200 -15.87 23.74 -0.11
N LEU A 201 -16.19 22.44 -0.05
CA LEU A 201 -15.21 21.36 -0.11
C LEU A 201 -14.44 21.40 -1.45
N LEU A 202 -15.13 21.50 -2.58
CA LEU A 202 -14.49 21.56 -3.90
C LEU A 202 -13.58 22.79 -4.04
N LEU A 203 -14.01 23.95 -3.49
CA LEU A 203 -13.19 25.16 -3.45
C LEU A 203 -11.93 24.98 -2.61
N LEU A 204 -12.06 24.39 -1.41
CA LEU A 204 -10.90 24.08 -0.56
C LEU A 204 -9.92 23.14 -1.27
N VAL A 205 -10.45 22.12 -1.94
CA VAL A 205 -9.62 21.20 -2.71
C VAL A 205 -8.90 21.91 -3.85
N ALA A 206 -9.58 22.78 -4.61
CA ALA A 206 -8.94 23.59 -5.64
C ALA A 206 -7.78 24.42 -5.07
N ILE A 207 -7.96 25.04 -3.90
CA ILE A 207 -6.92 25.80 -3.20
C ILE A 207 -5.74 24.88 -2.84
N LEU A 208 -5.98 23.68 -2.30
CA LEU A 208 -4.92 22.73 -1.96
C LEU A 208 -4.08 22.33 -3.18
N TYR A 209 -4.72 22.14 -4.35
CA TYR A 209 -4.01 21.85 -5.59
C TYR A 209 -3.23 23.06 -6.13
N PHE A 210 -3.74 24.28 -6.01
CA PHE A 210 -2.98 25.49 -6.35
C PHE A 210 -1.79 25.71 -5.40
N VAL A 211 -1.96 25.46 -4.10
CA VAL A 211 -0.86 25.49 -3.12
C VAL A 211 0.20 24.44 -3.51
N ALA A 212 -0.23 23.21 -3.84
CA ALA A 212 0.68 22.17 -4.30
C ALA A 212 1.45 22.59 -5.58
N ALA A 213 0.77 23.22 -6.55
CA ALA A 213 1.44 23.77 -7.73
C ALA A 213 2.49 24.81 -7.37
N GLY A 214 2.16 25.72 -6.44
CA GLY A 214 3.11 26.73 -5.92
C GLY A 214 4.33 26.10 -5.24
N LEU A 215 4.13 25.06 -4.44
CA LEU A 215 5.21 24.30 -3.82
C LEU A 215 6.08 23.59 -4.86
N CYS A 216 5.47 22.99 -5.89
CA CYS A 216 6.21 22.34 -6.99
C CYS A 216 7.03 23.33 -7.83
N LEU A 217 6.68 24.62 -7.88
CA LEU A 217 7.50 25.65 -8.53
C LEU A 217 8.87 25.84 -7.88
N THR A 218 9.02 25.49 -6.61
CA THR A 218 10.30 25.58 -5.88
C THR A 218 11.27 24.44 -6.18
N LEU A 219 10.82 23.39 -6.87
CA LEU A 219 11.61 22.21 -7.21
C LEU A 219 12.64 22.53 -8.32
N PRO A 220 13.75 21.79 -8.38
CA PRO A 220 14.70 21.94 -9.47
C PRO A 220 14.08 21.47 -10.80
N SER A 221 14.44 22.12 -11.88
CA SER A 221 14.15 21.62 -13.23
C SER A 221 15.05 20.42 -13.54
N THR A 222 14.48 19.40 -14.11
CA THR A 222 15.18 18.20 -14.53
C THR A 222 15.30 18.21 -16.06
N HIS A 223 16.55 18.17 -16.56
CA HIS A 223 16.73 18.06 -18.01
C HIS A 223 16.35 16.64 -18.43
N ALA A 224 15.28 16.50 -19.21
CA ALA A 224 14.95 15.23 -19.84
C ALA A 224 15.99 14.96 -20.95
N GLU A 225 16.79 13.91 -20.81
CA GLU A 225 17.56 13.35 -21.91
C GLU A 225 16.57 12.67 -22.86
N VAL A 226 16.16 13.37 -23.91
CA VAL A 226 15.30 12.80 -24.95
C VAL A 226 16.13 11.79 -25.74
N PRO A 227 15.87 10.47 -25.67
CA PRO A 227 16.52 9.51 -26.55
C PRO A 227 16.14 9.87 -27.99
N ALA A 228 17.14 10.23 -28.81
CA ALA A 228 16.94 10.53 -30.23
C ALA A 228 16.47 9.25 -30.94
N GLY A 229 15.24 9.24 -31.45
CA GLY A 229 14.84 8.24 -32.43
C GLY A 229 13.48 7.59 -32.37
N GLU A 230 12.71 7.72 -31.30
CA GLU A 230 11.38 7.07 -31.25
C GLU A 230 10.23 8.07 -31.15
N GLY A 231 9.31 8.02 -32.15
CA GLY A 231 8.08 8.79 -32.10
C GLY A 231 7.21 8.37 -30.91
N ALA A 232 6.54 9.34 -30.27
CA ALA A 232 5.71 9.12 -29.09
C ALA A 232 4.60 8.06 -29.30
N LEU A 233 4.07 7.91 -30.50
CA LEU A 233 3.05 6.93 -30.86
C LEU A 233 3.61 5.50 -30.89
N GLY A 234 4.83 5.29 -31.43
CA GLY A 234 5.47 3.97 -31.42
C GLY A 234 5.87 3.52 -30.01
N GLY A 235 6.19 4.48 -29.11
CA GLY A 235 6.41 4.21 -27.68
C GLY A 235 5.14 3.77 -26.97
N ALA A 236 4.01 4.41 -27.23
CA ALA A 236 2.72 4.06 -26.62
C ALA A 236 2.20 2.67 -27.06
N GLU A 237 2.33 2.33 -28.34
CA GLU A 237 1.93 1.02 -28.86
C GLU A 237 2.78 -0.11 -28.25
N ARG A 238 4.09 0.07 -28.16
CA ARG A 238 4.98 -0.89 -27.48
C ARG A 238 4.66 -0.99 -25.98
N ALA A 239 4.36 0.13 -25.33
CA ALA A 239 4.01 0.17 -23.93
C ALA A 239 2.72 -0.63 -23.65
N LEU A 240 1.69 -0.52 -24.52
CA LEU A 240 0.46 -1.31 -24.42
C LEU A 240 0.70 -2.80 -24.67
N ALA A 241 1.53 -3.14 -25.67
CA ALA A 241 1.90 -4.53 -25.93
C ALA A 241 2.70 -5.14 -24.75
N THR A 242 3.62 -4.37 -24.20
CA THR A 242 4.40 -4.75 -22.99
C THR A 242 3.49 -4.93 -21.78
N LEU A 243 2.49 -4.06 -21.60
CA LEU A 243 1.50 -4.18 -20.54
C LEU A 243 0.71 -5.48 -20.65
N ALA A 244 0.21 -5.81 -21.84
CA ALA A 244 -0.53 -7.05 -22.06
C ALA A 244 0.34 -8.30 -21.78
N ALA A 245 1.62 -8.26 -22.18
CA ALA A 245 2.58 -9.30 -21.87
C ALA A 245 2.85 -9.43 -20.37
N GLN A 246 3.06 -8.30 -19.67
CA GLN A 246 3.27 -8.25 -18.23
C GLN A 246 2.05 -8.75 -17.44
N LEU A 247 0.83 -8.38 -17.87
CA LEU A 247 -0.41 -8.89 -17.26
C LEU A 247 -0.52 -10.40 -17.41
N ARG A 248 -0.22 -10.92 -18.60
CA ARG A 248 -0.24 -12.37 -18.84
C ARG A 248 0.79 -13.10 -17.99
N GLU A 249 2.00 -12.59 -17.93
CA GLU A 249 3.08 -13.12 -17.08
C GLU A 249 2.68 -13.10 -15.61
N GLY A 250 2.14 -11.97 -15.12
CA GLY A 250 1.63 -11.83 -13.76
C GLY A 250 0.51 -12.82 -13.45
N LEU A 251 -0.45 -13.04 -14.37
CA LEU A 251 -1.53 -14.03 -14.19
C LEU A 251 -1.00 -15.46 -14.13
N VAL A 252 -0.03 -15.81 -14.97
CA VAL A 252 0.62 -17.13 -14.93
C VAL A 252 1.36 -17.30 -13.59
N TYR A 253 2.09 -16.29 -13.16
CA TYR A 253 2.82 -16.29 -11.89
C TYR A 253 1.90 -16.45 -10.68
N ILE A 254 0.76 -15.75 -10.66
CA ILE A 254 -0.25 -15.88 -9.59
C ILE A 254 -0.82 -17.31 -9.57
N ARG A 255 -1.14 -17.87 -10.74
CA ARG A 255 -1.73 -19.21 -10.84
C ARG A 255 -0.77 -20.30 -10.35
N SER A 256 0.54 -20.11 -10.53
CA SER A 256 1.58 -21.04 -10.06
C SER A 256 1.93 -20.88 -8.56
N ASN A 257 1.51 -19.76 -7.91
CA ASN A 257 1.84 -19.45 -6.53
C ASN A 257 0.58 -19.25 -5.67
N PRO A 258 0.02 -20.31 -5.06
CA PRO A 258 -1.23 -20.20 -4.28
C PRO A 258 -1.16 -19.19 -3.12
N ARG A 259 0.01 -18.98 -2.52
CA ARG A 259 0.21 -18.00 -1.43
C ARG A 259 0.00 -16.58 -1.93
N ILE A 260 0.58 -16.24 -3.08
CA ILE A 260 0.42 -14.93 -3.72
C ILE A 260 -1.02 -14.75 -4.18
N PHE A 261 -1.64 -15.77 -4.77
CA PHE A 261 -3.06 -15.74 -5.16
C PHE A 261 -3.96 -15.34 -3.99
N TRP A 262 -3.79 -15.97 -2.81
CA TRP A 262 -4.61 -15.65 -1.65
C TRP A 262 -4.31 -14.25 -1.10
N SER A 263 -3.05 -13.82 -1.03
CA SER A 263 -2.69 -12.46 -0.61
C SER A 263 -3.33 -11.39 -1.51
N LEU A 264 -3.32 -11.62 -2.83
CA LEU A 264 -3.99 -10.74 -3.81
C LEU A 264 -5.52 -10.77 -3.66
N THR A 265 -6.10 -11.95 -3.41
CA THR A 265 -7.54 -12.09 -3.17
C THR A 265 -7.97 -11.27 -1.94
N TYR A 266 -7.23 -11.35 -0.84
CA TYR A 266 -7.52 -10.55 0.35
C TYR A 266 -7.43 -9.05 0.07
N LEU A 267 -6.40 -8.60 -0.65
CA LEU A 267 -6.23 -7.20 -1.04
C LEU A 267 -7.33 -6.74 -2.00
N ALA A 268 -7.70 -7.57 -2.97
CA ALA A 268 -8.78 -7.25 -3.91
C ALA A 268 -10.13 -7.12 -3.18
N VAL A 269 -10.44 -8.03 -2.26
CA VAL A 269 -11.66 -7.98 -1.44
C VAL A 269 -11.67 -6.70 -0.59
N THR A 270 -10.59 -6.37 0.11
CA THR A 270 -10.53 -5.17 0.94
C THR A 270 -10.62 -3.89 0.13
N ALA A 271 -9.93 -3.81 -1.00
CA ALA A 271 -10.00 -2.65 -1.90
C ALA A 271 -11.40 -2.49 -2.51
N SER A 272 -12.05 -3.60 -2.91
CA SER A 272 -13.44 -3.59 -3.39
C SER A 272 -14.41 -3.05 -2.34
N LEU A 273 -14.25 -3.43 -1.08
CA LEU A 273 -15.15 -3.00 0.00
C LEU A 273 -15.10 -1.49 0.24
N ILE A 274 -13.94 -0.85 0.11
CA ILE A 274 -13.84 0.62 0.19
C ILE A 274 -14.61 1.26 -0.98
N GLY A 275 -14.47 0.73 -2.19
CA GLY A 275 -15.20 1.21 -3.36
C GLY A 275 -16.71 1.02 -3.22
N VAL A 276 -17.13 -0.15 -2.73
CA VAL A 276 -18.54 -0.47 -2.43
C VAL A 276 -19.10 0.48 -1.37
N LEU A 277 -18.36 0.76 -0.31
CA LEU A 277 -18.75 1.72 0.73
C LEU A 277 -18.91 3.12 0.14
N GLY A 278 -17.99 3.56 -0.71
CA GLY A 278 -18.08 4.83 -1.42
C GLY A 278 -19.32 4.91 -2.31
N ALA A 279 -19.62 3.85 -3.07
CA ALA A 279 -20.75 3.80 -3.98
C ALA A 279 -22.11 3.73 -3.27
N LEU A 280 -22.21 2.94 -2.21
CA LEU A 280 -23.47 2.68 -1.50
C LEU A 280 -23.70 3.59 -0.28
N GLY A 281 -22.68 4.27 0.19
CA GLY A 281 -22.72 4.99 1.47
C GLY A 281 -23.85 5.98 1.60
N PRO A 282 -24.03 6.94 0.66
CA PRO A 282 -25.14 7.88 0.72
C PRO A 282 -26.50 7.20 0.62
N GLY A 283 -26.62 6.20 -0.27
CA GLY A 283 -27.84 5.39 -0.40
C GLY A 283 -28.16 4.61 0.88
N PHE A 284 -27.16 4.08 1.56
CA PHE A 284 -27.34 3.43 2.85
C PHE A 284 -27.80 4.40 3.94
N ALA A 285 -27.19 5.59 4.00
CA ALA A 285 -27.60 6.62 4.96
C ALA A 285 -29.06 7.01 4.78
N THR A 286 -29.51 7.22 3.54
CA THR A 286 -30.89 7.66 3.24
C THR A 286 -31.91 6.53 3.37
N THR A 287 -31.63 5.35 2.79
CA THR A 287 -32.63 4.26 2.68
C THR A 287 -32.68 3.36 3.90
N ALA A 288 -31.53 3.12 4.56
CA ALA A 288 -31.44 2.22 5.70
C ALA A 288 -31.50 2.93 7.05
N LEU A 289 -30.93 4.14 7.15
CA LEU A 289 -30.88 4.89 8.41
C LEU A 289 -31.86 6.05 8.48
N GLY A 290 -32.52 6.44 7.36
CA GLY A 290 -33.43 7.59 7.31
C GLY A 290 -32.72 8.93 7.53
N LEU A 291 -31.41 9.00 7.27
CA LEU A 291 -30.57 10.19 7.42
C LEU A 291 -30.45 10.94 6.08
N ARG A 292 -29.85 12.13 6.11
CA ARG A 292 -29.46 12.82 4.86
C ARG A 292 -28.23 12.13 4.26
N GLU A 293 -28.05 12.24 2.94
CA GLU A 293 -26.91 11.66 2.23
C GLU A 293 -25.56 12.10 2.80
N GLN A 294 -25.48 13.34 3.29
CA GLN A 294 -24.25 13.89 3.90
C GLN A 294 -23.97 13.33 5.31
N ASP A 295 -24.97 12.80 5.99
CA ASP A 295 -24.81 12.21 7.33
C ASP A 295 -24.19 10.79 7.27
N PHE A 296 -23.84 10.31 6.08
CA PHE A 296 -23.05 9.09 5.87
C PHE A 296 -21.74 9.08 6.69
N VAL A 297 -21.27 10.22 7.12
CA VAL A 297 -20.15 10.37 8.06
C VAL A 297 -20.28 9.50 9.32
N VAL A 298 -21.52 9.23 9.77
CA VAL A 298 -21.81 8.36 10.92
C VAL A 298 -21.24 6.94 10.72
N VAL A 299 -21.08 6.50 9.47
CA VAL A 299 -20.45 5.21 9.13
C VAL A 299 -18.95 5.39 8.85
N VAL A 300 -18.58 6.41 8.07
CA VAL A 300 -17.20 6.62 7.58
C VAL A 300 -16.24 6.97 8.71
N LEU A 301 -16.62 7.85 9.61
CA LEU A 301 -15.73 8.31 10.68
C LEU A 301 -15.38 7.19 11.68
N PRO A 302 -16.35 6.43 12.22
CA PRO A 302 -16.01 5.29 13.09
C PRO A 302 -15.22 4.20 12.37
N LEU A 303 -15.53 3.92 11.09
CA LEU A 303 -14.78 2.97 10.29
C LEU A 303 -13.32 3.42 10.13
N GLY A 304 -13.08 4.69 9.81
CA GLY A 304 -11.73 5.25 9.75
C GLY A 304 -10.99 5.17 11.10
N ALA A 305 -11.67 5.50 12.19
CA ALA A 305 -11.12 5.35 13.55
C ALA A 305 -10.79 3.88 13.87
N GLY A 306 -11.65 2.95 13.45
CA GLY A 306 -11.42 1.51 13.57
C GLY A 306 -10.19 1.03 12.80
N ILE A 307 -9.99 1.52 11.57
CA ILE A 307 -8.79 1.23 10.78
C ILE A 307 -7.53 1.69 11.52
N VAL A 308 -7.52 2.93 12.01
CA VAL A 308 -6.38 3.47 12.78
C VAL A 308 -6.11 2.64 14.03
N MET A 309 -7.15 2.29 14.79
CA MET A 309 -7.01 1.43 15.96
C MET A 309 -6.47 0.05 15.60
N GLY A 310 -6.95 -0.56 14.51
CA GLY A 310 -6.45 -1.83 14.00
C GLY A 310 -4.96 -1.79 13.64
N ILE A 311 -4.51 -0.69 13.01
CA ILE A 311 -3.07 -0.44 12.72
C ILE A 311 -2.27 -0.40 14.02
N LEU A 312 -2.72 0.36 15.02
CA LEU A 312 -2.05 0.47 16.31
C LEU A 312 -1.95 -0.87 17.04
N VAL A 313 -3.03 -1.65 17.04
CA VAL A 313 -3.04 -3.00 17.62
C VAL A 313 -2.07 -3.92 16.90
N LEU A 314 -2.04 -3.92 15.56
CA LEU A 314 -1.10 -4.72 14.78
C LEU A 314 0.35 -4.31 15.01
N ASN A 315 0.64 -3.01 15.11
CA ASN A 315 1.99 -2.54 15.42
C ASN A 315 2.46 -2.99 16.80
N SER A 316 1.55 -3.00 17.79
CA SER A 316 1.90 -3.36 19.16
C SER A 316 1.97 -4.87 19.39
N TYR A 317 1.04 -5.62 18.82
CA TYR A 317 0.83 -7.03 19.12
C TYR A 317 1.01 -7.96 17.92
N GLY A 318 1.15 -7.44 16.69
CA GLY A 318 1.18 -8.24 15.46
C GLY A 318 2.29 -9.30 15.42
N ARG A 319 3.42 -9.05 16.10
CA ARG A 319 4.53 -10.02 16.22
C ARG A 319 4.16 -11.31 16.98
N TYR A 320 3.12 -11.25 17.83
CA TYR A 320 2.66 -12.39 18.64
C TYR A 320 1.51 -13.14 17.98
N LEU A 321 0.90 -12.57 16.94
CA LEU A 321 -0.29 -13.12 16.30
C LEU A 321 0.09 -13.84 14.99
N PRO A 322 -0.39 -15.07 14.78
CA PRO A 322 -0.18 -15.77 13.52
C PRO A 322 -0.93 -15.02 12.41
N ARG A 323 -0.20 -14.45 11.46
CA ARG A 323 -0.72 -13.56 10.39
C ARG A 323 -1.93 -14.14 9.68
N ARG A 324 -1.89 -15.43 9.38
CA ARG A 324 -2.99 -16.15 8.73
C ARG A 324 -4.28 -16.09 9.56
N LYS A 325 -4.22 -16.42 10.85
CA LYS A 325 -5.40 -16.38 11.73
C LYS A 325 -5.95 -14.96 11.88
N VAL A 326 -5.08 -13.95 11.83
CA VAL A 326 -5.49 -12.53 11.87
C VAL A 326 -6.29 -12.18 10.61
N ILE A 327 -5.82 -12.58 9.42
CA ILE A 327 -6.53 -12.35 8.16
C ILE A 327 -7.87 -13.10 8.14
N GLU A 328 -7.85 -14.39 8.43
CA GLU A 328 -9.04 -15.24 8.42
C GLU A 328 -10.09 -14.77 9.45
N GLY A 329 -9.65 -14.45 10.67
CA GLY A 329 -10.51 -13.87 11.70
C GLY A 329 -11.05 -12.50 11.28
N GLY A 330 -10.23 -11.65 10.69
CA GLY A 330 -10.63 -10.37 10.13
C GLY A 330 -11.72 -10.50 9.06
N LEU A 331 -11.59 -11.44 8.12
CA LEU A 331 -12.59 -11.71 7.08
C LEU A 331 -13.93 -12.17 7.68
N LEU A 332 -13.90 -13.07 8.65
CA LEU A 332 -15.12 -13.56 9.30
C LEU A 332 -15.81 -12.47 10.12
N VAL A 333 -15.03 -11.67 10.87
CA VAL A 333 -15.58 -10.53 11.63
C VAL A 333 -16.15 -9.50 10.67
N LEU A 334 -15.46 -9.16 9.59
CA LEU A 334 -15.94 -8.20 8.60
C LEU A 334 -17.21 -8.69 7.91
N SER A 335 -17.29 -9.97 7.52
CA SER A 335 -18.49 -10.61 6.99
C SER A 335 -19.67 -10.50 7.96
N LEU A 336 -19.44 -10.81 9.23
CA LEU A 336 -20.47 -10.72 10.28
C LEU A 336 -20.94 -9.27 10.48
N MET A 337 -20.02 -8.29 10.51
CA MET A 337 -20.38 -6.87 10.63
C MET A 337 -21.22 -6.38 9.45
N LEU A 338 -20.86 -6.75 8.22
CA LEU A 338 -21.64 -6.42 7.01
C LEU A 338 -23.03 -7.09 7.06
N LEU A 339 -23.12 -8.32 7.53
CA LEU A 339 -24.41 -9.02 7.66
C LEU A 339 -25.31 -8.33 8.70
N ILE A 340 -24.78 -7.97 9.86
CA ILE A 340 -25.55 -7.24 10.89
C ILE A 340 -25.94 -5.84 10.36
N LEU A 341 -25.04 -5.15 9.66
CA LEU A 341 -25.30 -3.83 9.09
C LEU A 341 -26.42 -3.88 8.03
N SER A 342 -26.55 -4.99 7.29
CA SER A 342 -27.64 -5.19 6.33
C SER A 342 -29.03 -5.20 6.98
N LEU A 343 -29.08 -5.55 8.26
CA LEU A 343 -30.33 -5.57 9.05
C LEU A 343 -30.70 -4.18 9.60
N ALA A 344 -29.83 -3.17 9.47
CA ALA A 344 -30.11 -1.82 10.00
C ALA A 344 -31.39 -1.22 9.41
N GLY A 345 -31.65 -1.39 8.12
CA GLY A 345 -32.87 -0.92 7.46
C GLY A 345 -34.16 -1.60 7.94
N PRO A 346 -34.24 -2.95 7.96
CA PRO A 346 -35.36 -3.64 8.61
C PRO A 346 -35.57 -3.27 10.07
N LEU A 347 -34.47 -3.12 10.82
CA LEU A 347 -34.51 -2.76 12.24
C LEU A 347 -35.02 -1.33 12.45
N SER A 348 -34.59 -0.35 11.62
CA SER A 348 -35.09 1.03 11.70
C SER A 348 -36.59 1.10 11.47
N ARG A 349 -37.11 0.40 10.45
CA ARG A 349 -38.55 0.34 10.15
C ARG A 349 -39.35 -0.29 11.30
N PHE A 350 -38.84 -1.37 11.88
CA PHE A 350 -39.46 -2.01 13.03
C PHE A 350 -39.51 -1.09 14.26
N LEU A 351 -38.42 -0.35 14.52
CA LEU A 351 -38.35 0.64 15.60
C LEU A 351 -39.32 1.81 15.37
N GLU A 352 -39.41 2.34 14.14
CA GLU A 352 -40.35 3.40 13.77
C GLU A 352 -41.82 2.96 13.91
N GLU A 353 -42.12 1.73 13.49
CA GLU A 353 -43.50 1.18 13.58
C GLU A 353 -43.91 0.95 15.04
N ASN A 354 -43.01 0.45 15.90
CA ASN A 354 -43.26 0.33 17.33
C ASN A 354 -43.33 1.69 18.04
N ALA A 355 -42.53 2.66 17.62
CA ALA A 355 -42.49 3.99 18.19
C ALA A 355 -43.74 4.79 17.90
N ARG A 356 -44.39 4.60 16.73
CA ARG A 356 -45.69 5.17 16.41
C ARG A 356 -46.79 4.70 17.37
N ARG A 357 -46.60 3.56 18.03
CA ARG A 357 -47.52 3.01 19.05
C ARG A 357 -47.26 3.55 20.47
N GLN A 358 -46.11 4.17 20.74
CA GLN A 358 -45.71 4.72 22.04
C GLN A 358 -45.10 6.11 21.88
N THR A 359 -45.81 7.15 22.29
CA THR A 359 -45.52 8.57 22.02
C THR A 359 -44.17 9.12 22.60
N VAL A 360 -43.43 8.36 23.39
CA VAL A 360 -42.24 8.83 24.11
C VAL A 360 -40.93 8.10 23.69
N ALA A 361 -41.01 7.06 22.87
CA ALA A 361 -39.87 6.13 22.64
C ALA A 361 -38.98 6.50 21.41
N ASN A 362 -39.37 7.53 20.60
CA ASN A 362 -38.75 7.73 19.28
C ASN A 362 -37.27 8.11 19.29
N LEU A 363 -36.85 8.96 20.23
CA LEU A 363 -35.46 9.42 20.30
C LEU A 363 -34.51 8.33 20.84
N GLY A 364 -34.99 7.54 21.81
CA GLY A 364 -34.19 6.44 22.39
C GLY A 364 -33.89 5.31 21.39
N GLY A 365 -34.88 4.98 20.54
CA GLY A 365 -34.71 3.96 19.49
C GLY A 365 -33.75 4.38 18.39
N LEU A 366 -33.85 5.64 17.92
CA LEU A 366 -32.94 6.18 16.89
C LEU A 366 -31.50 6.30 17.42
N VAL A 367 -31.32 6.81 18.62
CA VAL A 367 -29.99 6.91 19.27
C VAL A 367 -29.38 5.52 19.46
N SER A 368 -30.16 4.50 19.82
CA SER A 368 -29.66 3.15 19.97
C SER A 368 -29.24 2.53 18.62
N LEU A 369 -30.01 2.75 17.53
CA LEU A 369 -29.66 2.28 16.18
C LEU A 369 -28.38 2.91 15.69
N LEU A 370 -28.25 4.25 15.79
CA LEU A 370 -27.04 4.96 15.40
C LEU A 370 -25.82 4.50 16.20
N SER A 371 -25.99 4.28 17.51
CA SER A 371 -24.90 3.76 18.35
C SER A 371 -24.45 2.37 17.90
N ILE A 372 -25.39 1.49 17.54
CA ILE A 372 -25.06 0.15 17.00
C ILE A 372 -24.29 0.29 15.69
N VAL A 373 -24.76 1.13 14.75
CA VAL A 373 -24.09 1.35 13.45
C VAL A 373 -22.67 1.91 13.65
N VAL A 374 -22.47 2.85 14.56
CA VAL A 374 -21.16 3.42 14.91
C VAL A 374 -20.21 2.32 15.42
N VAL A 375 -20.67 1.47 16.34
CA VAL A 375 -19.86 0.37 16.88
C VAL A 375 -19.53 -0.66 15.80
N LEU A 376 -20.52 -1.04 14.98
CA LEU A 376 -20.32 -1.99 13.88
C LEU A 376 -19.31 -1.45 12.85
N ALA A 377 -19.44 -0.18 12.47
CA ALA A 377 -18.51 0.47 11.54
C ALA A 377 -17.08 0.53 12.11
N PHE A 378 -16.94 0.85 13.40
CA PHE A 378 -15.63 0.86 14.07
C PHE A 378 -14.99 -0.53 14.07
N ILE A 379 -15.74 -1.59 14.43
CA ILE A 379 -15.24 -2.97 14.41
C ILE A 379 -14.89 -3.40 12.98
N ALA A 380 -15.73 -3.05 12.00
CA ALA A 380 -15.48 -3.34 10.59
C ALA A 380 -14.18 -2.67 10.09
N GLY A 381 -13.91 -1.44 10.54
CA GLY A 381 -12.64 -0.74 10.24
C GLY A 381 -11.43 -1.46 10.82
N GLY A 382 -11.50 -1.92 12.07
CA GLY A 382 -10.46 -2.74 12.70
C GLY A 382 -10.23 -4.06 11.97
N ALA A 383 -11.31 -4.75 11.60
CA ALA A 383 -11.26 -5.99 10.83
C ALA A 383 -10.64 -5.77 9.44
N TYR A 384 -10.97 -4.67 8.76
CA TYR A 384 -10.33 -4.26 7.51
C TYR A 384 -8.81 -4.15 7.66
N ALA A 385 -8.32 -3.46 8.69
CA ALA A 385 -6.88 -3.32 8.94
C ALA A 385 -6.21 -4.66 9.20
N PHE A 386 -6.89 -5.58 9.91
CA PHE A 386 -6.41 -6.94 10.20
C PHE A 386 -6.33 -7.84 8.95
N ILE A 387 -7.01 -7.47 7.87
CA ILE A 387 -6.89 -8.17 6.59
C ILE A 387 -5.83 -7.49 5.72
N ALA A 388 -5.99 -6.18 5.48
CA ALA A 388 -5.22 -5.44 4.48
C ALA A 388 -3.73 -5.38 4.80
N ILE A 389 -3.37 -5.08 6.06
CA ILE A 389 -1.96 -4.88 6.44
C ILE A 389 -1.16 -6.19 6.39
N PRO A 390 -1.58 -7.30 7.04
CA PRO A 390 -0.82 -8.54 6.95
C PRO A 390 -0.79 -9.11 5.54
N ALA A 391 -1.87 -8.94 4.73
CA ALA A 391 -1.89 -9.39 3.34
C ALA A 391 -0.89 -8.62 2.48
N GLN A 392 -0.81 -7.29 2.66
CA GLN A 392 0.16 -6.43 1.97
C GLN A 392 1.60 -6.77 2.37
N THR A 393 1.87 -6.95 3.67
CA THR A 393 3.19 -7.31 4.19
C THR A 393 3.63 -8.67 3.65
N ARG A 394 2.74 -9.67 3.68
CA ARG A 394 3.01 -10.99 3.16
C ARG A 394 3.35 -10.97 1.66
N LEU A 395 2.58 -10.21 0.87
CA LEU A 395 2.86 -10.05 -0.55
C LEU A 395 4.26 -9.47 -0.80
N GLN A 396 4.69 -8.50 0.02
CA GLN A 396 6.02 -7.88 -0.09
C GLN A 396 7.15 -8.84 0.30
N GLU A 397 6.93 -9.70 1.30
CA GLU A 397 7.91 -10.67 1.78
C GLU A 397 8.10 -11.87 0.84
N GLU A 398 7.02 -12.31 0.16
CA GLU A 398 7.07 -13.47 -0.75
C GLU A 398 7.72 -13.14 -2.10
N LEU A 399 7.96 -11.86 -2.40
CA LEU A 399 8.58 -11.43 -3.66
C LEU A 399 10.11 -11.33 -3.52
N PRO A 400 10.91 -11.98 -4.40
CA PRO A 400 12.36 -11.83 -4.45
C PRO A 400 12.75 -10.36 -4.64
N GLU A 401 13.84 -9.92 -3.99
CA GLU A 401 14.29 -8.51 -4.02
C GLU A 401 14.54 -7.98 -5.44
N GLU A 402 15.12 -8.82 -6.29
CA GLU A 402 15.52 -8.49 -7.67
C GLU A 402 14.34 -8.14 -8.58
N VAL A 403 13.17 -8.74 -8.35
CA VAL A 403 11.96 -8.56 -9.18
C VAL A 403 10.83 -7.82 -8.44
N ARG A 404 11.02 -7.54 -7.14
CA ARG A 404 9.99 -6.98 -6.25
C ARG A 404 9.29 -5.76 -6.84
N GLY A 405 10.03 -4.79 -7.38
CA GLY A 405 9.44 -3.56 -7.93
C GLY A 405 8.54 -3.81 -9.14
N ARG A 406 9.01 -4.60 -10.12
CA ARG A 406 8.27 -4.90 -11.35
C ARG A 406 7.05 -5.76 -11.08
N VAL A 407 7.25 -6.89 -10.38
CA VAL A 407 6.18 -7.84 -10.08
C VAL A 407 5.14 -7.21 -9.16
N PHE A 408 5.57 -6.45 -8.14
CA PHE A 408 4.67 -5.74 -7.24
C PHE A 408 3.80 -4.70 -7.97
N GLY A 409 4.34 -3.99 -8.96
CA GLY A 409 3.58 -3.08 -9.82
C GLY A 409 2.47 -3.81 -10.59
N VAL A 410 2.79 -4.94 -11.22
CA VAL A 410 1.81 -5.78 -11.95
C VAL A 410 0.75 -6.36 -10.99
N LEU A 411 1.16 -6.85 -9.83
CA LEU A 411 0.24 -7.40 -8.84
C LEU A 411 -0.71 -6.33 -8.27
N ASN A 412 -0.23 -5.12 -7.98
CA ASN A 412 -1.10 -4.00 -7.58
C ASN A 412 -2.07 -3.59 -8.68
N MET A 413 -1.64 -3.61 -9.94
CA MET A 413 -2.54 -3.35 -11.07
C MET A 413 -3.64 -4.42 -11.15
N LEU A 414 -3.31 -5.70 -10.96
CA LEU A 414 -4.30 -6.78 -10.94
C LEU A 414 -5.28 -6.65 -9.76
N VAL A 415 -4.81 -6.25 -8.57
CA VAL A 415 -5.68 -5.92 -7.43
C VAL A 415 -6.63 -4.78 -7.79
N SER A 416 -6.12 -3.72 -8.43
CA SER A 416 -6.94 -2.59 -8.87
C SER A 416 -8.01 -3.01 -9.86
N ILE A 417 -7.67 -3.82 -10.87
CA ILE A 417 -8.62 -4.36 -11.85
C ILE A 417 -9.66 -5.26 -11.18
N ALA A 418 -9.23 -6.16 -10.28
CA ALA A 418 -10.13 -7.06 -9.57
C ALA A 418 -11.09 -6.30 -8.64
N SER A 419 -10.64 -5.19 -8.04
CA SER A 419 -11.47 -4.34 -7.17
C SER A 419 -12.52 -3.55 -7.96
N PHE A 420 -12.28 -3.34 -9.23
CA PHE A 420 -13.13 -2.55 -10.12
C PHE A 420 -14.47 -3.22 -10.43
N LEU A 421 -14.46 -4.53 -10.68
CA LEU A 421 -15.65 -5.28 -11.10
C LEU A 421 -16.82 -5.18 -10.10
N PRO A 422 -16.62 -5.32 -8.78
CA PRO A 422 -17.70 -5.14 -7.83
C PRO A 422 -18.30 -3.73 -7.85
N ILE A 423 -17.49 -2.68 -8.04
CA ILE A 423 -17.96 -1.29 -8.06
C ILE A 423 -18.90 -1.03 -9.24
N VAL A 424 -18.59 -1.61 -10.42
CA VAL A 424 -19.45 -1.50 -11.60
C VAL A 424 -20.83 -2.10 -11.36
N ILE A 425 -20.87 -3.23 -10.65
CA ILE A 425 -22.08 -4.03 -10.49
C ILE A 425 -22.92 -3.56 -9.31
N VAL A 426 -22.27 -3.14 -8.24
CA VAL A 426 -22.91 -2.87 -6.94
C VAL A 426 -23.93 -1.74 -7.01
N GLY A 427 -23.64 -0.63 -7.70
CA GLY A 427 -24.59 0.49 -7.83
C GLY A 427 -25.89 0.10 -8.53
N PRO A 428 -25.84 -0.42 -9.78
CA PRO A 428 -27.05 -0.89 -10.49
C PRO A 428 -27.83 -1.95 -9.73
N VAL A 429 -27.13 -2.91 -9.10
CA VAL A 429 -27.82 -3.94 -8.30
C VAL A 429 -28.48 -3.33 -7.08
N ALA A 430 -27.83 -2.38 -6.40
CA ALA A 430 -28.42 -1.70 -5.23
C ALA A 430 -29.65 -0.87 -5.58
N ASP A 431 -29.67 -0.26 -6.76
CA ASP A 431 -30.84 0.49 -7.23
C ASP A 431 -32.02 -0.45 -7.58
N LEU A 432 -31.74 -1.70 -7.98
CA LEU A 432 -32.78 -2.69 -8.33
C LEU A 432 -33.32 -3.47 -7.12
N VAL A 433 -32.43 -3.97 -6.24
CA VAL A 433 -32.81 -4.87 -5.14
C VAL A 433 -32.68 -4.25 -3.76
N GLY A 434 -32.17 -3.03 -3.69
CA GLY A 434 -31.94 -2.28 -2.44
C GLY A 434 -30.55 -2.54 -1.85
N THR A 435 -30.05 -1.54 -1.13
CA THR A 435 -28.74 -1.57 -0.47
C THR A 435 -28.57 -2.72 0.53
N PRO A 436 -29.58 -3.10 1.36
CA PRO A 436 -29.44 -4.23 2.28
C PRO A 436 -29.11 -5.56 1.61
N ALA A 437 -29.77 -5.85 0.47
CA ALA A 437 -29.53 -7.11 -0.26
C ALA A 437 -28.09 -7.19 -0.79
N VAL A 438 -27.56 -6.07 -1.27
CA VAL A 438 -26.17 -5.97 -1.73
C VAL A 438 -25.18 -6.16 -0.56
N LEU A 439 -25.47 -5.60 0.61
CA LEU A 439 -24.64 -5.81 1.81
C LEU A 439 -24.64 -7.28 2.24
N VAL A 440 -25.78 -7.99 2.15
CA VAL A 440 -25.83 -9.45 2.39
C VAL A 440 -24.96 -10.19 1.39
N ALA A 441 -25.07 -9.87 0.09
CA ALA A 441 -24.25 -10.50 -0.95
C ALA A 441 -22.75 -10.26 -0.70
N ALA A 442 -22.36 -9.04 -0.35
CA ALA A 442 -20.99 -8.70 0.03
C ALA A 442 -20.52 -9.48 1.27
N ALA A 443 -21.37 -9.57 2.31
CA ALA A 443 -21.07 -10.34 3.51
C ALA A 443 -20.84 -11.84 3.19
N VAL A 444 -21.72 -12.43 2.38
CA VAL A 444 -21.58 -13.83 1.95
C VAL A 444 -20.29 -14.02 1.13
N LEU A 445 -19.97 -13.11 0.22
CA LEU A 445 -18.74 -13.19 -0.57
C LEU A 445 -17.49 -13.14 0.31
N VAL A 446 -17.42 -12.16 1.22
CA VAL A 446 -16.30 -11.99 2.16
C VAL A 446 -16.18 -13.22 3.08
N GLY A 447 -17.30 -13.70 3.59
CA GLY A 447 -17.36 -14.91 4.41
C GLY A 447 -16.90 -16.16 3.65
N ALA A 448 -17.34 -16.31 2.40
CA ALA A 448 -16.91 -17.42 1.53
C ALA A 448 -15.40 -17.40 1.26
N VAL A 449 -14.81 -16.20 1.04
CA VAL A 449 -13.36 -16.04 0.92
C VAL A 449 -12.67 -16.42 2.23
N GLY A 450 -13.20 -16.00 3.39
CA GLY A 450 -12.65 -16.35 4.71
C GLY A 450 -12.67 -17.85 4.98
N VAL A 451 -13.81 -18.49 4.77
CA VAL A 451 -13.97 -19.94 4.93
C VAL A 451 -13.14 -20.70 3.90
N GLY A 452 -13.14 -20.26 2.62
CA GLY A 452 -12.31 -20.85 1.57
C GLY A 452 -10.82 -20.81 1.91
N SER A 453 -10.35 -19.69 2.49
CA SER A 453 -8.98 -19.58 2.99
C SER A 453 -8.65 -20.62 4.05
N ILE A 454 -9.55 -20.82 5.02
CA ILE A 454 -9.36 -21.80 6.10
C ILE A 454 -9.28 -23.22 5.56
N LEU A 455 -10.10 -23.55 4.56
CA LEU A 455 -10.23 -24.90 4.04
C LEU A 455 -9.14 -25.27 3.01
N VAL A 456 -8.72 -24.31 2.18
CA VAL A 456 -7.85 -24.59 1.01
C VAL A 456 -6.37 -24.31 1.30
N VAL A 457 -6.05 -23.30 2.11
CA VAL A 457 -4.67 -22.96 2.41
C VAL A 457 -4.11 -23.94 3.45
N ALA A 458 -3.04 -24.65 3.12
CA ALA A 458 -2.36 -25.54 4.06
C ALA A 458 -1.88 -24.77 5.31
N PRO A 459 -1.92 -25.37 6.52
CA PRO A 459 -1.43 -24.71 7.73
C PRO A 459 0.04 -24.30 7.56
N GLU A 460 0.36 -23.05 7.89
CA GLU A 460 1.75 -22.63 8.04
C GLU A 460 2.30 -23.34 9.28
N TYR A 461 3.25 -24.25 9.06
CA TYR A 461 4.08 -24.72 10.18
C TYR A 461 4.80 -23.49 10.74
N PRO A 462 4.82 -23.27 12.07
CA PRO A 462 5.65 -22.24 12.66
C PRO A 462 7.07 -22.47 12.15
N ALA A 463 7.68 -21.40 11.60
CA ALA A 463 9.11 -21.47 11.23
C ALA A 463 9.84 -22.04 12.44
N ALA A 464 10.45 -23.20 12.25
CA ALA A 464 11.18 -23.87 13.32
C ALA A 464 12.14 -22.82 13.89
N ALA A 465 12.06 -22.58 15.19
CA ALA A 465 12.94 -21.66 15.88
C ALA A 465 14.35 -22.01 15.44
N ILE A 466 15.07 -21.05 14.85
CA ILE A 466 16.47 -21.24 14.46
C ILE A 466 17.19 -21.58 15.76
N PRO A 467 17.75 -22.80 15.91
CA PRO A 467 18.50 -23.13 17.11
C PRO A 467 19.67 -22.16 17.21
N GLY A 468 19.87 -21.58 18.38
CA GLY A 468 21.03 -20.75 18.66
C GLY A 468 22.35 -21.50 18.32
N PRO A 469 23.46 -20.80 18.18
CA PRO A 469 24.73 -21.36 17.76
C PRO A 469 25.17 -22.44 18.76
N GLY A 470 25.03 -23.72 18.39
CA GLY A 470 25.38 -24.89 19.20
C GLY A 470 24.46 -26.11 19.10
N GLY A 471 23.29 -25.98 18.46
CA GLY A 471 22.40 -27.12 18.25
C GLY A 471 22.68 -27.87 16.96
N HIS A 472 22.83 -29.21 17.04
CA HIS A 472 22.88 -30.07 15.87
C HIS A 472 21.68 -29.82 14.96
N VAL A 473 21.95 -29.49 13.69
CA VAL A 473 20.93 -29.31 12.66
C VAL A 473 20.48 -30.69 12.22
N ASP A 474 19.42 -31.21 12.82
CA ASP A 474 18.69 -32.30 12.21
C ASP A 474 18.07 -31.76 10.92
N ALA A 475 18.39 -32.42 9.81
CA ALA A 475 18.00 -32.04 8.47
C ALA A 475 16.51 -31.74 8.41
N VAL A 476 16.16 -30.48 8.18
CA VAL A 476 14.79 -30.08 7.80
C VAL A 476 14.55 -30.74 6.43
N ALA A 477 13.84 -31.85 6.45
CA ALA A 477 13.29 -32.45 5.26
C ALA A 477 12.28 -31.42 4.68
N VAL A 478 12.72 -30.66 3.69
CA VAL A 478 11.81 -29.96 2.80
C VAL A 478 11.05 -31.06 2.07
N THR A 479 9.86 -31.37 2.57
CA THR A 479 8.96 -32.31 1.91
C THR A 479 8.40 -31.59 0.69
N ILE A 480 9.19 -31.56 -0.38
CA ILE A 480 8.66 -31.34 -1.72
C ILE A 480 7.78 -32.54 -1.98
N GLY A 481 6.47 -32.32 -2.08
CA GLY A 481 5.52 -33.41 -2.28
C GLY A 481 5.90 -34.22 -3.54
N PRO A 482 5.73 -35.55 -3.54
CA PRO A 482 6.15 -36.41 -4.65
C PRO A 482 5.59 -36.01 -6.01
N ARG A 483 4.45 -35.31 -6.07
CA ARG A 483 3.86 -34.77 -7.32
C ARG A 483 4.69 -33.67 -7.98
N VAL A 484 5.40 -32.85 -7.20
CA VAL A 484 6.20 -31.73 -7.75
C VAL A 484 7.51 -32.24 -8.32
N LEU A 485 8.06 -33.32 -7.77
CA LEU A 485 9.28 -33.95 -8.29
C LEU A 485 9.00 -34.69 -9.61
N ASP A 486 7.84 -35.30 -9.75
CA ASP A 486 7.39 -35.95 -10.98
C ASP A 486 7.13 -34.93 -12.12
N GLU A 487 6.53 -33.78 -11.83
CA GLU A 487 6.28 -32.71 -12.83
C GLU A 487 7.58 -32.01 -13.28
N LEU A 488 8.63 -32.02 -12.46
CA LEU A 488 9.93 -31.43 -12.80
C LEU A 488 10.91 -32.44 -13.44
N GLY A 489 10.51 -33.71 -13.56
CA GLY A 489 11.37 -34.77 -14.13
C GLY A 489 12.62 -35.05 -13.32
N ILE A 490 12.63 -34.73 -12.02
CA ILE A 490 13.77 -34.92 -11.12
C ILE A 490 13.60 -36.27 -10.40
N ALA A 491 14.47 -37.20 -10.72
CA ALA A 491 14.47 -38.50 -10.07
C ALA A 491 14.73 -38.35 -8.55
N PRO A 492 14.01 -39.11 -7.69
CA PRO A 492 14.16 -39.02 -6.23
C PRO A 492 15.58 -39.20 -5.71
N ASP A 493 16.43 -39.86 -6.46
CA ASP A 493 17.80 -40.22 -6.10
C ASP A 493 18.81 -39.06 -6.29
N ALA A 494 18.41 -37.96 -6.94
CA ALA A 494 19.25 -36.78 -7.18
C ALA A 494 19.63 -36.01 -5.90
N PHE A 495 18.97 -36.30 -4.79
CA PHE A 495 19.23 -35.67 -3.48
C PHE A 495 19.92 -36.57 -2.47
N GLN A 496 20.35 -37.78 -2.86
CA GLN A 496 21.24 -38.56 -2.00
C GLN A 496 22.64 -37.91 -2.01
N ARG A 497 23.03 -37.31 -0.90
CA ARG A 497 24.39 -36.80 -0.73
C ARG A 497 25.38 -37.95 -0.92
N PRO A 498 26.51 -37.76 -1.64
CA PRO A 498 27.61 -38.69 -1.59
C PRO A 498 28.02 -38.81 -0.12
N SER A 499 28.06 -40.04 0.40
CA SER A 499 28.57 -40.37 1.72
C SER A 499 29.99 -39.80 1.82
N LEU A 500 30.19 -38.83 2.71
CA LEU A 500 31.54 -38.41 3.07
C LEU A 500 32.31 -39.66 3.51
N PRO A 501 33.55 -39.93 3.03
CA PRO A 501 34.35 -41.03 3.53
C PRO A 501 34.55 -40.85 5.04
N GLY A 502 34.21 -41.85 5.80
CA GLY A 502 34.43 -41.89 7.24
C GLY A 502 35.92 -41.64 7.57
N PRO A 503 36.22 -41.09 8.75
CA PRO A 503 37.59 -40.88 9.16
C PRO A 503 38.32 -42.21 9.10
N ALA A 504 39.49 -42.23 8.43
CA ALA A 504 40.34 -43.39 8.34
C ALA A 504 40.69 -43.87 9.77
N GLU A 505 40.33 -45.11 10.11
CA GLU A 505 40.79 -45.79 11.29
C GLU A 505 42.33 -45.96 11.17
N GLY A 506 43.12 -45.10 11.84
CA GLY A 506 44.55 -45.20 11.73
C GLY A 506 45.42 -44.17 12.45
N GLU A 507 44.89 -43.34 13.32
CA GLU A 507 45.77 -42.49 14.17
C GLU A 507 45.19 -42.25 15.58
N ALA A 508 45.03 -43.36 16.30
CA ALA A 508 44.86 -43.32 17.75
C ALA A 508 46.09 -43.98 18.39
N ASN A 509 47.19 -43.25 18.49
CA ASN A 509 48.22 -43.42 19.51
C ASN A 509 49.51 -42.61 19.17
N ALA A 510 49.45 -41.31 19.46
CA ALA A 510 50.66 -40.52 19.67
C ALA A 510 50.47 -39.76 21.01
N PRO A 511 51.44 -39.91 21.94
CA PRO A 511 51.31 -39.26 23.25
C PRO A 511 51.46 -37.74 23.13
N VAL A 512 50.57 -37.06 23.83
CA VAL A 512 50.61 -35.62 24.03
C VAL A 512 51.96 -35.23 24.63
N ARG A 513 52.76 -34.48 23.92
CA ARG A 513 53.99 -33.85 24.44
C ARG A 513 53.59 -32.61 25.21
N ASP A 514 53.84 -32.60 26.51
CA ASP A 514 53.77 -31.53 27.46
C ASP A 514 54.76 -30.40 27.08
N PRO A 515 54.36 -29.15 26.86
CA PRO A 515 55.27 -28.07 26.48
C PRO A 515 56.10 -27.47 27.62
N ASP A 516 55.96 -27.94 28.87
CA ASP A 516 56.64 -27.32 30.03
C ASP A 516 57.92 -28.04 30.58
N ALA A 517 58.50 -29.05 29.85
CA ALA A 517 59.64 -29.75 30.29
C ALA A 517 61.01 -29.30 29.66
N SER A 518 61.18 -27.96 29.49
CA SER A 518 62.50 -27.44 29.07
C SER A 518 62.89 -26.11 29.74
N ARG A 519 62.83 -26.09 31.06
CA ARG A 519 63.53 -25.07 31.85
C ARG A 519 64.14 -25.74 33.10
N GLY A 520 65.40 -25.97 33.03
CA GLY A 520 66.19 -26.32 34.25
C GLY A 520 67.33 -27.22 34.03
N ALA A 521 68.50 -26.67 33.79
CA ALA A 521 69.84 -27.12 34.16
C ALA A 521 70.89 -26.52 33.19
N GLY A 522 71.68 -25.55 33.48
CA GLY A 522 72.49 -25.35 34.65
C GLY A 522 73.94 -25.39 34.20
N GLN A 523 74.59 -24.30 34.36
CA GLN A 523 76.03 -24.11 34.16
C GLN A 523 76.92 -25.10 35.01
N PRO A 524 78.24 -25.15 34.83
CA PRO A 524 79.14 -24.00 34.67
C PRO A 524 79.85 -23.89 33.31
#